data_2d1dde54c171b291217bf57739f4d6b2
#
_entry.id   2d1dde54c171b291217bf57739f4d6b2
#
_cell.length_a   1.000
_cell.length_b   1.000
_cell.length_c   1.000
_cell.angle_alpha   90.00
_cell.angle_beta   90.00
_cell.angle_gamma   90.00
#
_symmetry.space_group_name_H-M   'P 1'
#
loop_
_entity.id
_entity.type
_entity.pdbx_description
1 polymer ?
#
loop_
_entity_poly.entity_id
_entity_poly.type
_entity_poly.pdbx_seq_one_letter_code
_entity_poly.pdbx_strand_id
1 'polypeptide(L)'
;MQYTYGQRKRSILREERPQKAVEGRSYFMIYDISQPVFGCCVYPGDPAPERKTAESIENGDLCNMTVFSMCAHNGTHVDAPLHFLNDKKGIGEIALEKFAGKAFVVSHEGDVSAKDAKKMLETAAAAAPGAEKRILIKGNAVVTSEAAEVFAGAGIDLLGNESQTVGPEDAPMAVHKILLGAEVILLEGIRLGNVPGGAYFLNCAPLNLGHADGAPCRAILFDL
;
A
#
# COMPACT_ATOMS: atom_id res chain seq x y z
N MET A 1 -54.82 -1.60 -3.43
CA MET A 1 -53.97 -2.63 -4.06
C MET A 1 -52.55 -2.33 -3.72
N GLN A 2 -52.00 -3.05 -2.73
CA GLN A 2 -50.63 -2.92 -2.27
C GLN A 2 -49.74 -3.86 -3.09
N TYR A 3 -48.72 -3.36 -3.73
CA TYR A 3 -47.64 -4.18 -4.28
C TYR A 3 -46.41 -4.07 -3.41
N THR A 4 -46.14 -5.14 -2.70
CA THR A 4 -44.91 -5.33 -1.91
C THR A 4 -43.80 -5.84 -2.85
N TYR A 5 -42.72 -5.04 -3.01
CA TYR A 5 -41.50 -5.46 -3.71
C TYR A 5 -40.58 -6.18 -2.73
N GLY A 6 -40.48 -7.49 -2.87
CA GLY A 6 -39.53 -8.32 -2.13
C GLY A 6 -38.12 -8.15 -2.69
N GLN A 7 -37.23 -7.62 -1.86
CA GLN A 7 -35.79 -7.55 -2.15
C GLN A 7 -35.16 -8.95 -2.07
N ARG A 8 -34.79 -9.53 -3.20
CA ARG A 8 -33.83 -10.65 -3.26
C ARG A 8 -32.41 -10.08 -3.35
N LYS A 9 -31.68 -10.12 -2.23
CA LYS A 9 -30.23 -9.99 -2.23
C LYS A 9 -29.63 -11.18 -2.98
N ARG A 10 -29.17 -10.99 -4.20
CA ARG A 10 -28.26 -11.93 -4.87
C ARG A 10 -26.84 -11.61 -4.41
N SER A 11 -26.32 -12.43 -3.52
CA SER A 11 -24.87 -12.49 -3.25
C SER A 11 -24.21 -13.06 -4.51
N ILE A 12 -23.47 -12.22 -5.22
CA ILE A 12 -22.58 -12.68 -6.31
C ILE A 12 -21.30 -13.14 -5.61
N LEU A 13 -21.31 -14.38 -5.11
CA LEU A 13 -20.07 -15.11 -4.86
C LEU A 13 -19.52 -15.47 -6.24
N ARG A 14 -18.49 -14.76 -6.70
CA ARG A 14 -17.65 -15.23 -7.80
C ARG A 14 -16.89 -16.46 -7.28
N GLU A 15 -17.34 -17.65 -7.66
CA GLU A 15 -16.48 -18.83 -7.59
C GLU A 15 -15.30 -18.60 -8.53
N GLU A 16 -14.13 -18.41 -7.95
CA GLU A 16 -12.87 -18.46 -8.68
C GLU A 16 -12.67 -19.90 -9.16
N ARG A 17 -12.93 -20.15 -10.43
CA ARG A 17 -12.53 -21.40 -11.06
C ARG A 17 -11.02 -21.43 -11.17
N PRO A 18 -10.33 -22.46 -10.65
CA PRO A 18 -8.91 -22.61 -10.89
C PRO A 18 -8.69 -22.76 -12.40
N GLN A 19 -7.97 -21.81 -12.98
CA GLN A 19 -7.56 -21.92 -14.38
C GLN A 19 -6.69 -23.17 -14.53
N LYS A 20 -7.10 -24.12 -15.40
CA LYS A 20 -6.31 -25.29 -15.75
C LYS A 20 -4.96 -24.83 -16.30
N ALA A 21 -3.87 -25.27 -15.69
CA ALA A 21 -2.53 -25.05 -16.19
C ALA A 21 -2.40 -25.54 -17.62
N VAL A 22 -2.04 -24.66 -18.54
CA VAL A 22 -1.59 -25.05 -19.88
C VAL A 22 -0.13 -25.36 -19.75
N GLU A 23 0.26 -26.61 -20.02
CA GLU A 23 1.66 -27.08 -19.96
C GLU A 23 2.58 -26.14 -20.73
N GLY A 24 3.63 -25.62 -20.03
CA GLY A 24 4.71 -24.83 -20.62
C GLY A 24 4.64 -23.31 -20.44
N ARG A 25 3.62 -22.74 -19.77
CA ARG A 25 3.65 -21.33 -19.35
C ARG A 25 3.88 -21.23 -17.85
N SER A 26 4.99 -20.64 -17.44
CA SER A 26 5.17 -20.14 -16.08
C SER A 26 4.18 -19.00 -15.88
N TYR A 27 3.09 -19.25 -15.14
CA TYR A 27 2.18 -18.20 -14.72
C TYR A 27 2.76 -17.56 -13.46
N PHE A 28 3.19 -16.32 -13.56
CA PHE A 28 3.46 -15.52 -12.38
C PHE A 28 2.15 -15.26 -11.66
N MET A 29 2.08 -15.60 -10.37
CA MET A 29 0.97 -15.16 -9.54
C MET A 29 1.11 -13.66 -9.30
N ILE A 30 0.04 -12.92 -9.51
CA ILE A 30 -0.02 -11.49 -9.25
C ILE A 30 -1.00 -11.26 -8.10
N TYR A 31 -0.52 -10.63 -7.04
CA TYR A 31 -1.36 -10.21 -5.91
C TYR A 31 -1.56 -8.70 -5.99
N ASP A 32 -2.81 -8.28 -6.16
CA ASP A 32 -3.21 -6.89 -5.98
C ASP A 32 -3.39 -6.63 -4.49
N ILE A 33 -2.48 -5.85 -3.93
CA ILE A 33 -2.47 -5.49 -2.52
C ILE A 33 -2.99 -4.06 -2.27
N SER A 34 -3.75 -3.51 -3.23
CA SER A 34 -4.31 -2.16 -3.14
C SER A 34 -5.75 -2.16 -2.65
N GLN A 35 -6.16 -1.06 -2.04
CA GLN A 35 -7.56 -0.73 -1.82
C GLN A 35 -8.18 -0.10 -3.08
N PRO A 36 -9.50 -0.27 -3.35
CA PRO A 36 -10.20 0.55 -4.32
C PRO A 36 -10.24 2.00 -3.81
N VAL A 37 -9.97 2.99 -4.68
CA VAL A 37 -9.96 4.41 -4.31
C VAL A 37 -11.28 4.85 -3.66
N PHE A 38 -12.40 4.53 -4.32
CA PHE A 38 -13.72 4.87 -3.77
C PHE A 38 -14.17 3.79 -2.78
N GLY A 39 -14.29 4.18 -1.50
CA GLY A 39 -14.58 3.29 -0.40
C GLY A 39 -13.34 2.74 0.31
N CYS A 40 -12.16 3.33 0.08
CA CYS A 40 -10.94 3.02 0.81
C CYS A 40 -11.03 3.49 2.28
N CYS A 41 -10.07 3.04 3.09
CA CYS A 41 -9.82 3.63 4.40
C CYS A 41 -9.29 5.07 4.24
N VAL A 42 -9.72 5.94 5.14
CA VAL A 42 -9.32 7.34 5.21
C VAL A 42 -8.78 7.59 6.60
N TYR A 43 -7.63 8.26 6.71
CA TYR A 43 -7.09 8.65 8.01
C TYR A 43 -8.05 9.63 8.71
N PRO A 44 -8.24 9.55 10.04
CA PRO A 44 -9.15 10.44 10.76
C PRO A 44 -8.84 11.92 10.54
N GLY A 45 -9.80 12.65 10.00
CA GLY A 45 -9.68 14.08 9.68
C GLY A 45 -9.35 14.41 8.22
N ASP A 46 -8.93 13.44 7.42
CA ASP A 46 -8.67 13.65 6.00
C ASP A 46 -9.96 13.70 5.16
N PRO A 47 -9.98 14.46 4.05
CA PRO A 47 -11.09 14.42 3.11
C PRO A 47 -11.16 13.06 2.40
N ALA A 48 -12.36 12.48 2.34
CA ALA A 48 -12.59 11.24 1.61
C ALA A 48 -12.52 11.44 0.09
N PRO A 49 -12.20 10.40 -0.69
CA PRO A 49 -12.24 10.47 -2.14
C PRO A 49 -13.66 10.72 -2.64
N GLU A 50 -13.80 11.63 -3.59
CA GLU A 50 -15.06 11.96 -4.25
C GLU A 50 -14.97 11.71 -5.75
N ARG A 51 -16.05 11.23 -6.37
CA ARG A 51 -16.17 11.11 -7.81
C ARG A 51 -17.39 11.85 -8.34
N LYS A 52 -17.25 12.40 -9.54
CA LYS A 52 -18.34 13.04 -10.28
C LYS A 52 -18.37 12.47 -11.70
N THR A 53 -19.55 12.10 -12.18
CA THR A 53 -19.77 11.82 -13.59
C THR A 53 -19.85 13.18 -14.31
N ALA A 54 -18.86 13.47 -15.15
CA ALA A 54 -18.83 14.70 -15.95
C ALA A 54 -19.63 14.52 -17.25
N GLU A 55 -19.52 13.34 -17.88
CA GLU A 55 -20.29 12.96 -19.08
C GLU A 55 -20.78 11.52 -18.94
N SER A 56 -21.91 11.18 -19.58
CA SER A 56 -22.51 9.86 -19.54
C SER A 56 -23.22 9.54 -20.85
N ILE A 57 -22.84 8.42 -21.48
CA ILE A 57 -23.52 7.90 -22.68
C ILE A 57 -25.02 7.65 -22.42
N GLU A 58 -25.37 7.23 -21.21
CA GLU A 58 -26.77 7.04 -20.79
C GLU A 58 -27.59 8.33 -20.87
N ASN A 59 -26.93 9.49 -20.67
CA ASN A 59 -27.54 10.82 -20.76
C ASN A 59 -27.44 11.44 -22.18
N GLY A 60 -26.89 10.71 -23.17
CA GLY A 60 -26.75 11.15 -24.55
C GLY A 60 -25.41 11.81 -24.89
N ASP A 61 -24.45 11.81 -24.00
CA ASP A 61 -23.08 12.28 -24.26
C ASP A 61 -22.30 11.30 -25.15
N LEU A 62 -21.19 11.76 -25.74
CA LEU A 62 -20.37 10.95 -26.63
C LEU A 62 -19.54 9.88 -25.88
N CYS A 63 -19.25 10.09 -24.59
CA CYS A 63 -18.44 9.19 -23.78
C CYS A 63 -18.91 9.17 -22.32
N ASN A 64 -18.36 8.25 -21.53
CA ASN A 64 -18.44 8.32 -20.08
C ASN A 64 -17.16 8.96 -19.54
N MET A 65 -17.29 10.03 -18.77
CA MET A 65 -16.17 10.74 -18.18
C MET A 65 -16.32 10.87 -16.68
N THR A 66 -15.31 10.37 -15.94
CA THR A 66 -15.24 10.47 -14.48
C THR A 66 -14.19 11.51 -14.09
N VAL A 67 -14.60 12.44 -13.25
CA VAL A 67 -13.69 13.34 -12.53
C VAL A 67 -13.68 12.92 -11.07
N PHE A 68 -12.51 12.96 -10.42
CA PHE A 68 -12.41 12.64 -9.00
C PHE A 68 -11.42 13.58 -8.30
N SER A 69 -11.59 13.71 -6.99
CA SER A 69 -10.65 14.34 -6.07
C SER A 69 -10.37 13.40 -4.90
N MET A 70 -9.17 13.46 -4.36
CA MET A 70 -8.78 12.69 -3.19
C MET A 70 -7.59 13.33 -2.47
N CYS A 71 -7.44 13.03 -1.18
CA CYS A 71 -6.19 13.28 -0.47
C CYS A 71 -5.10 12.34 -0.99
N ALA A 72 -3.86 12.80 -1.05
CA ALA A 72 -2.71 11.98 -1.47
C ALA A 72 -2.54 10.73 -0.60
N HIS A 73 -3.00 10.80 0.66
CA HIS A 73 -2.87 9.76 1.68
C HIS A 73 -4.14 8.90 1.86
N ASN A 74 -5.07 8.90 0.90
CA ASN A 74 -6.24 8.02 0.95
C ASN A 74 -5.93 6.61 0.43
N GLY A 75 -6.41 5.60 1.16
CA GLY A 75 -6.34 4.20 0.76
C GLY A 75 -4.90 3.69 0.66
N THR A 76 -4.54 3.02 -0.45
CA THR A 76 -3.17 2.58 -0.67
C THR A 76 -2.36 3.68 -1.33
N HIS A 77 -1.36 4.16 -0.62
CA HIS A 77 -0.56 5.33 -1.01
C HIS A 77 0.89 5.20 -0.55
N VAL A 78 1.72 6.12 -1.00
CA VAL A 78 3.12 6.23 -0.64
C VAL A 78 3.40 7.62 -0.10
N ASP A 79 4.09 7.71 1.05
CA ASP A 79 4.57 8.96 1.61
C ASP A 79 5.97 9.27 1.10
N ALA A 80 6.17 10.54 0.72
CA ALA A 80 7.47 11.11 0.46
C ALA A 80 8.05 11.80 1.71
N PRO A 81 9.37 12.00 1.79
CA PRO A 81 9.98 12.75 2.90
C PRO A 81 9.36 14.12 3.16
N LEU A 82 8.86 14.79 2.13
CA LEU A 82 8.17 16.09 2.23
C LEU A 82 6.96 16.06 3.16
N HIS A 83 6.32 14.89 3.35
CA HIS A 83 5.12 14.78 4.20
C HIS A 83 5.31 15.30 5.62
N PHE A 84 6.45 15.02 6.23
CA PHE A 84 6.80 15.49 7.59
C PHE A 84 8.02 16.41 7.66
N LEU A 85 8.70 16.65 6.53
CA LEU A 85 9.99 17.37 6.47
C LEU A 85 9.98 18.35 5.29
N ASN A 86 9.68 19.63 5.56
CA ASN A 86 9.43 20.68 4.56
C ASN A 86 10.53 20.92 3.53
N ASP A 87 11.79 20.59 3.85
CA ASP A 87 12.98 20.81 3.02
C ASP A 87 13.45 19.56 2.30
N LYS A 88 12.62 18.51 2.25
CA LYS A 88 12.93 17.21 1.67
C LYS A 88 12.21 16.99 0.34
N LYS A 89 12.55 15.87 -0.30
CA LYS A 89 12.03 15.47 -1.62
C LYS A 89 10.53 15.23 -1.58
N GLY A 90 9.83 15.75 -2.58
CA GLY A 90 8.47 15.36 -2.92
C GLY A 90 8.44 14.05 -3.72
N ILE A 91 7.23 13.50 -3.92
CA ILE A 91 7.03 12.16 -4.48
C ILE A 91 7.61 11.99 -5.91
N GLY A 92 7.54 13.00 -6.76
CA GLY A 92 8.09 12.97 -8.11
C GLY A 92 9.62 13.06 -8.18
N GLU A 93 10.29 13.33 -7.04
CA GLU A 93 11.75 13.45 -6.94
C GLU A 93 12.42 12.18 -6.37
N ILE A 94 11.59 11.19 -5.99
CA ILE A 94 12.07 9.91 -5.46
C ILE A 94 12.47 8.98 -6.61
N ALA A 95 13.62 8.33 -6.47
CA ALA A 95 14.10 7.36 -7.44
C ALA A 95 13.12 6.16 -7.56
N LEU A 96 12.77 5.77 -8.79
CA LEU A 96 11.78 4.72 -9.06
C LEU A 96 12.19 3.36 -8.49
N GLU A 97 13.48 3.12 -8.33
CA GLU A 97 14.05 1.90 -7.75
C GLU A 97 13.57 1.70 -6.29
N LYS A 98 13.17 2.74 -5.58
CA LYS A 98 12.62 2.60 -4.23
C LYS A 98 11.23 1.96 -4.25
N PHE A 99 10.43 2.18 -5.29
CA PHE A 99 9.07 1.69 -5.42
C PHE A 99 8.97 0.31 -6.09
N ALA A 100 10.05 -0.18 -6.70
CA ALA A 100 10.04 -1.45 -7.42
C ALA A 100 11.28 -2.29 -7.09
N GLY A 101 11.07 -3.57 -6.78
CA GLY A 101 12.15 -4.50 -6.47
C GLY A 101 11.73 -5.61 -5.53
N LYS A 102 12.70 -6.43 -5.11
CA LYS A 102 12.44 -7.50 -4.14
C LYS A 102 11.94 -6.92 -2.83
N ALA A 103 10.89 -7.56 -2.28
CA ALA A 103 10.27 -7.23 -1.00
C ALA A 103 9.99 -8.48 -0.20
N PHE A 104 9.81 -8.35 1.10
CA PHE A 104 9.49 -9.47 2.00
C PHE A 104 8.20 -9.18 2.75
N VAL A 105 7.24 -10.10 2.66
CA VAL A 105 5.99 -10.08 3.42
C VAL A 105 6.21 -10.87 4.71
N VAL A 106 5.99 -10.22 5.86
CA VAL A 106 6.09 -10.81 7.18
C VAL A 106 4.85 -10.52 8.00
N SER A 107 4.34 -11.49 8.75
CA SER A 107 3.19 -11.28 9.65
C SER A 107 3.64 -10.79 11.02
N HIS A 108 2.94 -9.79 11.55
CA HIS A 108 3.12 -9.29 12.91
C HIS A 108 1.81 -8.70 13.44
N GLU A 109 1.59 -8.83 14.75
CA GLU A 109 0.45 -8.25 15.46
C GLU A 109 0.95 -7.40 16.64
N GLY A 110 0.37 -6.23 16.83
CA GLY A 110 0.74 -5.29 17.89
C GLY A 110 2.03 -4.51 17.60
N ASP A 111 2.71 -4.07 18.67
CA ASP A 111 3.89 -3.22 18.57
C ASP A 111 5.09 -3.97 17.97
N VAL A 112 5.66 -3.41 16.91
CA VAL A 112 6.92 -3.89 16.32
C VAL A 112 8.06 -3.31 17.13
N SER A 113 8.76 -4.15 17.89
CA SER A 113 9.94 -3.75 18.66
C SER A 113 11.21 -3.68 17.80
N ALA A 114 12.27 -3.07 18.34
CA ALA A 114 13.59 -3.09 17.70
C ALA A 114 14.11 -4.51 17.45
N LYS A 115 13.77 -5.48 18.32
CA LYS A 115 14.12 -6.90 18.14
C LYS A 115 13.38 -7.52 16.98
N ASP A 116 12.08 -7.20 16.86
CA ASP A 116 11.25 -7.70 15.76
C ASP A 116 11.73 -7.14 14.42
N ALA A 117 12.03 -5.85 14.35
CA ALA A 117 12.59 -5.22 13.16
C ALA A 117 13.89 -5.89 12.69
N LYS A 118 14.83 -6.15 13.61
CA LYS A 118 16.07 -6.89 13.30
C LYS A 118 15.79 -8.28 12.74
N LYS A 119 14.88 -9.02 13.39
CA LYS A 119 14.50 -10.37 12.95
C LYS A 119 13.83 -10.35 11.57
N MET A 120 12.98 -9.36 11.29
CA MET A 120 12.34 -9.19 9.98
C MET A 120 13.39 -9.00 8.88
N LEU A 121 14.38 -8.13 9.11
CA LEU A 121 15.47 -7.87 8.16
C LEU A 121 16.33 -9.12 7.92
N GLU A 122 16.72 -9.82 8.97
CA GLU A 122 17.51 -11.06 8.89
C GLU A 122 16.75 -12.15 8.12
N THR A 123 15.45 -12.32 8.42
CA THR A 123 14.60 -13.30 7.75
C THR A 123 14.43 -12.98 6.26
N ALA A 124 14.22 -11.71 5.94
CA ALA A 124 14.07 -11.25 4.57
C ALA A 124 15.36 -11.47 3.74
N ALA A 125 16.52 -11.11 4.29
CA ALA A 125 17.81 -11.30 3.65
C ALA A 125 18.13 -12.80 3.41
N ALA A 126 17.77 -13.65 4.37
CA ALA A 126 17.95 -15.10 4.24
C ALA A 126 17.01 -15.74 3.21
N ALA A 127 15.78 -15.21 3.09
CA ALA A 127 14.80 -15.71 2.12
C ALA A 127 15.18 -15.38 0.67
N ALA A 128 15.57 -14.13 0.41
CA ALA A 128 16.03 -13.70 -0.91
C ALA A 128 16.92 -12.45 -0.77
N PRO A 129 18.20 -12.51 -1.14
CA PRO A 129 19.08 -11.34 -1.06
C PRO A 129 18.50 -10.13 -1.80
N GLY A 130 18.39 -9.00 -1.10
CA GLY A 130 17.77 -7.75 -1.56
C GLY A 130 16.30 -7.58 -1.15
N ALA A 131 15.64 -8.63 -0.63
CA ALA A 131 14.26 -8.52 -0.14
C ALA A 131 14.18 -7.73 1.18
N GLU A 132 15.27 -7.67 1.96
CA GLU A 132 15.38 -6.86 3.16
C GLU A 132 15.30 -5.35 2.89
N LYS A 133 15.44 -4.94 1.64
CA LYS A 133 15.32 -3.53 1.24
C LYS A 133 13.89 -3.02 1.29
N ARG A 134 12.88 -3.89 1.22
CA ARG A 134 11.46 -3.53 1.26
C ARG A 134 10.72 -4.51 2.14
N ILE A 135 10.28 -4.06 3.32
CA ILE A 135 9.57 -4.89 4.29
C ILE A 135 8.08 -4.52 4.26
N LEU A 136 7.23 -5.51 4.09
CA LEU A 136 5.78 -5.37 4.11
C LEU A 136 5.21 -6.15 5.29
N ILE A 137 4.61 -5.45 6.25
CA ILE A 137 4.12 -6.05 7.49
C ILE A 137 2.62 -6.32 7.35
N LYS A 138 2.28 -7.59 7.42
CA LYS A 138 0.90 -8.10 7.39
C LYS A 138 0.35 -8.21 8.80
N GLY A 139 -0.87 -7.76 9.02
CA GLY A 139 -1.57 -7.79 10.29
C GLY A 139 -1.69 -6.39 10.92
N ASN A 140 -2.26 -6.34 12.12
CA ASN A 140 -2.46 -5.09 12.84
C ASN A 140 -1.17 -4.69 13.60
N ALA A 141 -0.17 -4.25 12.84
CA ALA A 141 1.17 -3.92 13.33
C ALA A 141 1.36 -2.42 13.48
N VAL A 142 1.97 -1.99 14.59
CA VAL A 142 2.33 -0.61 14.89
C VAL A 142 3.84 -0.52 15.05
N VAL A 143 4.51 0.25 14.21
CA VAL A 143 5.97 0.42 14.29
C VAL A 143 6.31 1.38 15.42
N THR A 144 7.16 0.93 16.37
CA THR A 144 7.67 1.79 17.44
C THR A 144 8.82 2.67 16.95
N SER A 145 9.15 3.74 17.68
CA SER A 145 10.30 4.59 17.36
C SER A 145 11.60 3.81 17.33
N GLU A 146 11.79 2.86 18.24
CA GLU A 146 12.98 2.01 18.32
C GLU A 146 13.08 1.06 17.12
N ALA A 147 11.96 0.56 16.64
CA ALA A 147 11.92 -0.24 15.40
C ALA A 147 12.20 0.62 14.17
N ALA A 148 11.65 1.84 14.13
CA ALA A 148 11.91 2.79 13.05
C ALA A 148 13.41 3.15 12.95
N GLU A 149 14.08 3.33 14.07
CA GLU A 149 15.55 3.54 14.11
C GLU A 149 16.34 2.35 13.55
N VAL A 150 15.87 1.11 13.81
CA VAL A 150 16.49 -0.10 13.25
C VAL A 150 16.31 -0.15 11.73
N PHE A 151 15.11 0.09 11.21
CA PHE A 151 14.86 0.11 9.78
C PHE A 151 15.62 1.24 9.07
N ALA A 152 15.62 2.44 9.65
CA ALA A 152 16.36 3.58 9.14
C ALA A 152 17.89 3.30 9.13
N GLY A 153 18.44 2.77 10.22
CA GLY A 153 19.85 2.42 10.33
C GLY A 153 20.29 1.29 9.39
N ALA A 154 19.39 0.39 9.01
CA ALA A 154 19.63 -0.65 8.01
C ALA A 154 19.61 -0.11 6.56
N GLY A 155 19.16 1.13 6.35
CA GLY A 155 19.09 1.77 5.04
C GLY A 155 18.18 1.01 4.09
N ILE A 156 16.98 0.63 4.56
CA ILE A 156 15.96 0.03 3.69
C ILE A 156 15.37 1.09 2.75
N ASP A 157 14.82 0.66 1.63
CA ASP A 157 14.20 1.56 0.65
C ASP A 157 12.76 1.90 1.03
N LEU A 158 12.03 0.89 1.58
CA LEU A 158 10.60 1.00 1.81
C LEU A 158 10.15 0.15 3.00
N LEU A 159 9.23 0.70 3.78
CA LEU A 159 8.46 -0.01 4.81
C LEU A 159 6.97 0.12 4.50
N GLY A 160 6.22 -0.99 4.50
CA GLY A 160 4.79 -0.97 4.25
C GLY A 160 3.98 -1.73 5.30
N ASN A 161 2.73 -1.31 5.53
CA ASN A 161 1.78 -2.00 6.40
C ASN A 161 0.33 -1.86 5.93
N GLU A 162 -0.58 -2.58 6.60
CA GLU A 162 -2.02 -2.59 6.26
C GLU A 162 -2.80 -1.41 6.87
N SER A 163 -2.24 -0.69 7.84
CA SER A 163 -2.83 0.52 8.44
C SER A 163 -2.68 1.75 7.52
N GLN A 164 -3.44 2.82 7.79
CA GLN A 164 -3.29 4.13 7.13
C GLN A 164 -2.15 4.96 7.76
N THR A 165 -1.39 4.37 8.68
CA THR A 165 -0.15 4.90 9.24
C THR A 165 0.73 3.75 9.71
N VAL A 166 2.06 3.83 9.49
CA VAL A 166 3.02 2.82 9.98
C VAL A 166 3.24 2.94 11.49
N GLY A 167 3.10 4.14 12.04
CA GLY A 167 3.26 4.42 13.47
C GLY A 167 1.96 4.35 14.26
N PRO A 168 1.97 4.76 15.54
CA PRO A 168 0.76 4.90 16.36
C PRO A 168 -0.20 5.92 15.73
N GLU A 169 -1.51 5.57 15.66
CA GLU A 169 -2.52 6.41 15.00
C GLU A 169 -2.69 7.77 15.69
N ASP A 170 -2.53 7.83 17.01
CA ASP A 170 -2.65 9.05 17.81
C ASP A 170 -1.37 9.90 17.88
N ALA A 171 -0.21 9.33 17.51
CA ALA A 171 1.09 10.00 17.58
C ALA A 171 2.08 9.54 16.47
N PRO A 172 1.71 9.60 15.17
CA PRO A 172 2.52 9.00 14.10
C PRO A 172 3.82 9.77 13.80
N MET A 173 3.90 11.04 14.20
CA MET A 173 4.94 11.98 13.78
C MET A 173 6.37 11.50 14.06
N ALA A 174 6.63 10.88 15.21
CA ALA A 174 7.99 10.47 15.60
C ALA A 174 8.53 9.39 14.65
N VAL A 175 7.73 8.35 14.39
CA VAL A 175 8.07 7.24 13.49
C VAL A 175 8.27 7.73 12.07
N HIS A 176 7.36 8.58 11.55
CA HIS A 176 7.47 9.15 10.21
C HIS A 176 8.74 9.98 10.05
N LYS A 177 9.06 10.86 11.00
CA LYS A 177 10.28 11.68 10.94
C LYS A 177 11.57 10.86 10.94
N ILE A 178 11.62 9.76 11.70
CA ILE A 178 12.77 8.86 11.71
C ILE A 178 12.93 8.19 10.33
N LEU A 179 11.87 7.57 9.82
CA LEU A 179 11.92 6.81 8.58
C LEU A 179 12.10 7.71 7.35
N LEU A 180 11.25 8.72 7.20
CA LEU A 180 11.32 9.66 6.07
C LEU A 180 12.59 10.51 6.12
N GLY A 181 13.11 10.81 7.32
CA GLY A 181 14.38 11.49 7.50
C GLY A 181 15.58 10.69 6.98
N ALA A 182 15.50 9.37 7.06
CA ALA A 182 16.45 8.42 6.48
C ALA A 182 16.14 8.05 5.01
N GLU A 183 15.21 8.76 4.37
CA GLU A 183 14.72 8.48 3.00
C GLU A 183 14.12 7.06 2.84
N VAL A 184 13.60 6.45 3.90
CA VAL A 184 12.76 5.25 3.84
C VAL A 184 11.36 5.67 3.43
N ILE A 185 10.87 5.13 2.31
CA ILE A 185 9.53 5.43 1.79
C ILE A 185 8.50 4.60 2.55
N LEU A 186 7.33 5.19 2.85
CA LEU A 186 6.26 4.48 3.55
C LEU A 186 5.17 4.10 2.54
N LEU A 187 4.78 2.82 2.55
CA LEU A 187 3.69 2.30 1.75
C LEU A 187 2.55 1.88 2.69
N GLU A 188 1.52 2.70 2.76
CA GLU A 188 0.44 2.56 3.74
C GLU A 188 -0.87 2.08 3.11
N GLY A 189 -1.71 1.47 3.95
CA GLY A 189 -3.03 1.03 3.53
C GLY A 189 -3.03 -0.14 2.54
N ILE A 190 -1.99 -0.96 2.51
CA ILE A 190 -1.98 -2.18 1.67
C ILE A 190 -2.92 -3.26 2.21
N ARG A 191 -3.16 -4.31 1.43
CA ARG A 191 -4.02 -5.45 1.78
C ARG A 191 -3.30 -6.75 1.51
N LEU A 192 -2.78 -7.36 2.56
CA LEU A 192 -1.96 -8.57 2.51
C LEU A 192 -2.72 -9.84 2.94
N GLY A 193 -4.00 -9.75 3.28
CA GLY A 193 -4.80 -10.83 3.86
C GLY A 193 -4.62 -12.19 3.18
N ASN A 194 -4.62 -12.24 1.84
CA ASN A 194 -4.47 -13.47 1.06
C ASN A 194 -3.04 -13.73 0.56
N VAL A 195 -2.06 -12.88 0.94
CA VAL A 195 -0.67 -13.03 0.53
C VAL A 195 0.07 -13.89 1.54
N PRO A 196 0.68 -15.02 1.16
CA PRO A 196 1.57 -15.79 2.03
C PRO A 196 2.79 -14.96 2.46
N GLY A 197 3.35 -15.27 3.65
CA GLY A 197 4.65 -14.73 4.05
C GLY A 197 5.75 -15.24 3.12
N GLY A 198 6.69 -14.36 2.73
CA GLY A 198 7.77 -14.74 1.83
C GLY A 198 8.31 -13.57 0.99
N ALA A 199 9.19 -13.90 0.06
CA ALA A 199 9.82 -12.94 -0.83
C ALA A 199 9.05 -12.80 -2.16
N TYR A 200 8.90 -11.57 -2.63
CA TYR A 200 8.17 -11.20 -3.84
C TYR A 200 8.91 -10.09 -4.60
N PHE A 201 8.51 -9.85 -5.83
CA PHE A 201 8.82 -8.58 -6.50
C PHE A 201 7.65 -7.62 -6.29
N LEU A 202 7.89 -6.50 -5.61
CA LEU A 202 6.93 -5.42 -5.40
C LEU A 202 7.01 -4.41 -6.54
N ASN A 203 5.85 -3.91 -6.99
CA ASN A 203 5.72 -2.66 -7.71
C ASN A 203 4.62 -1.83 -7.05
N CYS A 204 4.98 -0.66 -6.52
CA CYS A 204 4.06 0.31 -5.94
C CYS A 204 4.36 1.73 -6.45
N ALA A 205 4.79 1.86 -7.70
CA ALA A 205 5.08 3.16 -8.29
C ALA A 205 3.86 4.09 -8.16
N PRO A 206 4.02 5.27 -7.49
CA PRO A 206 2.92 6.20 -7.25
C PRO A 206 2.59 7.02 -8.50
N LEU A 207 1.46 7.73 -8.47
CA LEU A 207 1.21 8.78 -9.45
C LEU A 207 2.31 9.84 -9.37
N ASN A 208 2.77 10.31 -10.53
CA ASN A 208 3.74 11.41 -10.57
C ASN A 208 3.02 12.74 -10.32
N LEU A 209 2.89 13.11 -9.07
CA LEU A 209 2.28 14.36 -8.62
C LEU A 209 3.32 15.49 -8.42
N GLY A 210 4.50 15.35 -9.02
CA GLY A 210 5.56 16.34 -8.90
C GLY A 210 6.06 16.50 -7.46
N HIS A 211 6.08 17.74 -6.96
CA HIS A 211 6.54 18.05 -5.61
C HIS A 211 5.42 17.91 -4.55
N ALA A 212 4.61 16.85 -4.63
CA ALA A 212 3.62 16.53 -3.59
C ALA A 212 4.25 15.69 -2.47
N ASP A 213 3.62 15.71 -1.30
CA ASP A 213 4.03 15.05 -0.07
C ASP A 213 3.79 13.53 -0.07
N GLY A 214 2.98 13.04 -1.00
CA GLY A 214 2.66 11.64 -1.21
C GLY A 214 1.84 11.44 -2.47
N ALA A 215 1.49 10.20 -2.78
CA ALA A 215 0.59 9.89 -3.87
C ALA A 215 -0.04 8.51 -3.75
N PRO A 216 -1.27 8.31 -4.23
CA PRO A 216 -1.87 7.00 -4.34
C PRO A 216 -1.12 6.13 -5.34
N CYS A 217 -1.12 4.82 -5.10
CA CYS A 217 -0.49 3.85 -5.98
C CYS A 217 -1.35 2.60 -6.17
N ARG A 218 -1.09 1.84 -7.24
CA ARG A 218 -1.54 0.47 -7.38
C ARG A 218 -0.40 -0.46 -6.96
N ALA A 219 -0.41 -0.89 -5.70
CA ALA A 219 0.60 -1.80 -5.18
C ALA A 219 0.29 -3.25 -5.58
N ILE A 220 1.24 -3.91 -6.23
CA ILE A 220 1.12 -5.30 -6.69
C ILE A 220 2.38 -6.09 -6.35
N LEU A 221 2.19 -7.37 -6.04
CA LEU A 221 3.27 -8.32 -5.83
C LEU A 221 3.25 -9.39 -6.92
N PHE A 222 4.45 -9.81 -7.34
CA PHE A 222 4.68 -10.92 -8.25
C PHE A 222 5.50 -11.99 -7.52
N ASP A 223 5.22 -13.25 -7.76
CA ASP A 223 6.09 -14.35 -7.33
C ASP A 223 7.51 -14.16 -7.91
N LEU A 224 8.54 -14.57 -7.13
CA LEU A 224 9.95 -14.55 -7.54
C LEU A 224 10.35 -15.83 -8.26
#